data_551a932142d5bb12763c83c99cfacf4f
#
_entry.id   551a932142d5bb12763c83c99cfacf4f
#
_cell.length_a   1.000
_cell.length_b   1.000
_cell.length_c   1.000
_cell.angle_alpha   90.00
_cell.angle_beta   90.00
_cell.angle_gamma   90.00
#
_symmetry.space_group_name_H-M   'P 1'
#
loop_
_entity.id
_entity.type
_entity.pdbx_description
1 polymer ?
#
loop_
_entity_poly.entity_id
_entity_poly.type
_entity_poly.pdbx_seq_one_letter_code
_entity_poly.pdbx_strand_id
1 'polypeptide(L)'
;HWRGGNETYPARNDKSAYGGGEKFVMKAYLLISHLRIHNANAMSSTLTIGVPAMTAWLGAVHALERKLGERREPALEGIRLVKTAVSYHKTNLQIYKGPGDYVNSLVGTANPLNEKGERPSFIEDARIHLSVSLLIEAQKVDGNNMELLEQAVKEILPRMKMAGGDILDIRKIQVMRIDEDNPISVRKVISTLMPGYIPVSYTHLRAHETLANL
;
A
#
# COMPACT_ATOMS: atom_id res chain seq x y z
N HIS A 1 -3.99 62.34 15.88
CA HIS A 1 -5.43 62.18 16.08
C HIS A 1 -5.98 61.03 15.24
N TRP A 2 -6.01 59.84 15.81
CA TRP A 2 -6.78 58.73 15.29
C TRP A 2 -7.90 58.44 16.29
N ARG A 3 -9.14 58.64 15.87
CA ARG A 3 -10.33 58.27 16.66
C ARG A 3 -10.69 56.83 16.29
N GLY A 4 -10.77 55.98 17.31
CA GLY A 4 -11.26 54.62 17.19
C GLY A 4 -12.76 54.61 16.90
N GLY A 5 -13.15 53.82 15.89
CA GLY A 5 -14.52 53.43 15.65
C GLY A 5 -14.71 52.00 16.17
N ASN A 6 -15.51 51.86 17.24
CA ASN A 6 -16.02 50.58 17.70
C ASN A 6 -17.08 50.07 16.71
N GLU A 7 -16.74 49.17 15.83
CA GLU A 7 -17.74 48.40 15.11
C GLU A 7 -18.03 47.11 15.89
N THR A 8 -19.16 47.12 16.57
CA THR A 8 -19.76 45.92 17.16
C THR A 8 -20.34 45.06 16.07
N TYR A 9 -19.71 43.87 15.83
CA TYR A 9 -20.29 42.83 15.00
C TYR A 9 -21.51 42.22 15.71
N PRO A 10 -22.68 42.13 15.06
CA PRO A 10 -23.83 41.45 15.66
C PRO A 10 -23.57 39.93 15.72
N ALA A 11 -23.79 39.37 16.90
CA ALA A 11 -23.80 37.94 17.12
C ALA A 11 -24.90 37.31 16.25
N ARG A 12 -24.50 36.54 15.22
CA ARG A 12 -25.42 35.75 14.41
C ARG A 12 -25.75 34.47 15.16
N ASN A 13 -26.80 34.54 15.98
CA ASN A 13 -27.52 33.37 16.44
C ASN A 13 -28.40 32.89 15.27
N ASP A 14 -27.85 31.98 14.47
CA ASP A 14 -28.64 31.22 13.51
C ASP A 14 -28.53 29.73 13.86
N LYS A 15 -29.31 29.36 14.89
CA LYS A 15 -29.63 27.98 15.23
C LYS A 15 -30.94 27.59 14.57
N SER A 16 -30.98 27.48 13.27
CA SER A 16 -32.04 26.71 12.61
C SER A 16 -31.71 26.45 11.15
N ALA A 17 -31.65 25.17 10.81
CA ALA A 17 -31.57 24.58 9.48
C ALA A 17 -30.21 23.95 9.09
N TYR A 18 -29.78 22.91 9.79
CA TYR A 18 -29.07 21.78 9.17
C TYR A 18 -29.45 20.47 9.87
N GLY A 19 -30.71 20.09 9.65
CA GLY A 19 -31.14 18.70 9.83
C GLY A 19 -30.70 17.84 8.63
N GLY A 20 -29.44 17.92 8.25
CA GLY A 20 -28.81 16.96 7.36
C GLY A 20 -28.13 15.92 8.24
N GLY A 21 -28.80 14.78 8.47
CA GLY A 21 -28.14 13.64 9.10
C GLY A 21 -26.91 13.31 8.27
N GLU A 22 -25.70 13.56 8.80
CA GLU A 22 -24.46 13.06 8.22
C GLU A 22 -24.63 11.56 8.10
N LYS A 23 -24.82 11.08 6.87
CA LYS A 23 -24.80 9.67 6.57
C LYS A 23 -23.37 9.21 6.88
N PHE A 24 -23.18 8.57 8.03
CA PHE A 24 -21.96 7.86 8.36
C PHE A 24 -21.65 6.89 7.21
N VAL A 25 -20.75 7.29 6.34
CA VAL A 25 -20.36 6.47 5.19
C VAL A 25 -19.28 5.51 5.66
N MET A 26 -19.72 4.36 6.18
CA MET A 26 -18.79 3.26 6.48
C MET A 26 -18.20 2.75 5.18
N LYS A 27 -16.89 2.87 5.03
CA LYS A 27 -16.16 2.32 3.89
C LYS A 27 -15.69 0.90 4.19
N ALA A 28 -15.69 0.06 3.19
CA ALA A 28 -15.14 -1.29 3.28
C ALA A 28 -13.65 -1.29 2.94
N TYR A 29 -12.86 -2.03 3.72
CA TYR A 29 -11.43 -2.20 3.55
C TYR A 29 -11.05 -3.67 3.56
N LEU A 30 -10.26 -4.08 2.59
CA LEU A 30 -9.58 -5.37 2.56
C LEU A 30 -8.21 -5.20 3.21
N LEU A 31 -7.98 -5.87 4.34
CA LEU A 31 -6.71 -5.94 5.03
C LEU A 31 -6.04 -7.28 4.74
N ILE A 32 -4.84 -7.24 4.15
CA ILE A 32 -3.95 -8.38 3.97
C ILE A 32 -2.77 -8.17 4.91
N SER A 33 -2.75 -8.94 6.01
CA SER A 33 -1.79 -8.72 7.10
C SER A 33 -0.61 -9.67 7.01
N HIS A 34 0.62 -9.13 7.17
CA HIS A 34 1.88 -9.87 7.20
C HIS A 34 2.07 -10.80 6.00
N LEU A 35 1.91 -10.25 4.82
CA LEU A 35 2.21 -10.89 3.56
C LEU A 35 3.73 -11.06 3.43
N ARG A 36 4.23 -12.29 3.35
CA ARG A 36 5.64 -12.60 3.15
C ARG A 36 5.94 -12.77 1.67
N ILE A 37 6.82 -11.94 1.15
CA ILE A 37 7.17 -11.92 -0.27
C ILE A 37 8.66 -12.23 -0.42
N HIS A 38 8.96 -13.16 -1.31
CA HIS A 38 10.31 -13.58 -1.64
C HIS A 38 10.74 -12.98 -2.97
N ASN A 39 11.95 -12.43 -3.03
CA ASN A 39 12.55 -11.87 -4.24
C ASN A 39 11.71 -10.79 -4.95
N ALA A 40 11.07 -9.91 -4.18
CA ALA A 40 10.45 -8.72 -4.76
C ALA A 40 11.50 -7.80 -5.40
N ASN A 41 11.07 -6.97 -6.34
CA ASN A 41 11.93 -5.96 -6.92
C ASN A 41 12.27 -4.88 -5.88
N ALA A 42 13.56 -4.62 -5.65
CA ALA A 42 14.04 -3.62 -4.70
C ALA A 42 14.27 -2.25 -5.34
N MET A 43 14.04 -2.10 -6.64
CA MET A 43 14.27 -0.83 -7.33
C MET A 43 12.96 -0.05 -7.45
N SER A 44 12.88 1.09 -6.77
CA SER A 44 11.77 2.04 -6.94
C SER A 44 11.96 2.98 -8.13
N SER A 45 13.20 3.18 -8.56
CA SER A 45 13.61 3.88 -9.80
C SER A 45 14.96 3.34 -10.26
N THR A 46 15.45 3.79 -11.40
CA THR A 46 16.75 3.37 -11.98
C THR A 46 17.94 3.55 -11.03
N LEU A 47 17.87 4.49 -10.10
CA LEU A 47 18.96 4.83 -9.17
C LEU A 47 18.60 4.66 -7.70
N THR A 48 17.37 4.25 -7.39
CA THR A 48 16.91 4.14 -6.00
C THR A 48 16.64 2.69 -5.65
N ILE A 49 17.47 2.16 -4.75
CA ILE A 49 17.38 0.80 -4.26
C ILE A 49 16.86 0.82 -2.81
N GLY A 50 15.91 -0.04 -2.52
CA GLY A 50 15.32 -0.16 -1.18
C GLY A 50 14.05 -0.99 -1.21
N VAL A 51 12.90 -0.34 -1.39
CA VAL A 51 11.58 -1.01 -1.44
C VAL A 51 10.99 -0.92 -2.85
N PRO A 52 10.04 -1.79 -3.20
CA PRO A 52 9.35 -1.71 -4.48
C PRO A 52 8.67 -0.36 -4.71
N ALA A 53 8.60 0.07 -5.97
CA ALA A 53 7.85 1.26 -6.35
C ALA A 53 6.37 1.12 -5.99
N MET A 54 5.71 2.23 -5.61
CA MET A 54 4.26 2.22 -5.32
C MET A 54 3.44 1.73 -6.51
N THR A 55 3.87 1.99 -7.73
CA THR A 55 3.23 1.49 -8.96
C THR A 55 3.20 -0.03 -9.04
N ALA A 56 4.20 -0.73 -8.48
CA ALA A 56 4.22 -2.19 -8.43
C ALA A 56 3.13 -2.74 -7.50
N TRP A 57 2.86 -2.07 -6.38
CA TRP A 57 1.77 -2.41 -5.46
C TRP A 57 0.42 -2.15 -6.08
N LEU A 58 0.23 -0.97 -6.66
CA LEU A 58 -1.02 -0.60 -7.36
C LEU A 58 -1.31 -1.56 -8.52
N GLY A 59 -0.29 -1.91 -9.31
CA GLY A 59 -0.42 -2.88 -10.40
C GLY A 59 -0.82 -4.28 -9.91
N ALA A 60 -0.26 -4.73 -8.78
CA ALA A 60 -0.62 -6.02 -8.17
C ALA A 60 -2.07 -6.02 -7.64
N VAL A 61 -2.51 -4.93 -6.99
CA VAL A 61 -3.89 -4.77 -6.53
C VAL A 61 -4.86 -4.70 -7.70
N HIS A 62 -4.50 -4.01 -8.79
CA HIS A 62 -5.31 -4.00 -10.01
C HIS A 62 -5.39 -5.39 -10.67
N ALA A 63 -4.31 -6.16 -10.65
CA ALA A 63 -4.33 -7.55 -11.12
C ALA A 63 -5.23 -8.43 -10.25
N LEU A 64 -5.25 -8.21 -8.93
CA LEU A 64 -6.16 -8.90 -8.01
C LEU A 64 -7.63 -8.55 -8.35
N GLU A 65 -7.95 -7.27 -8.56
CA GLU A 65 -9.29 -6.82 -8.97
C GLU A 65 -9.77 -7.54 -10.23
N ARG A 66 -8.92 -7.62 -11.26
CA ARG A 66 -9.26 -8.32 -12.51
C ARG A 66 -9.54 -9.80 -12.28
N LYS A 67 -8.69 -10.48 -11.48
CA LYS A 67 -8.87 -11.90 -11.16
C LYS A 67 -10.14 -12.17 -10.34
N LEU A 68 -10.55 -11.24 -9.48
CA LEU A 68 -11.85 -11.31 -8.81
C LEU A 68 -13.00 -11.23 -9.81
N GLY A 69 -12.94 -10.33 -10.79
CA GLY A 69 -13.94 -10.22 -11.86
C GLY A 69 -13.99 -11.45 -12.79
N GLU A 70 -12.86 -12.13 -13.02
CA GLU A 70 -12.80 -13.35 -13.83
C GLU A 70 -13.56 -14.55 -13.23
N ARG A 71 -13.81 -14.55 -11.92
CA ARG A 71 -14.55 -15.62 -11.22
C ARG A 71 -16.02 -15.71 -11.62
N ARG A 72 -16.56 -14.65 -12.21
CA ARG A 72 -17.97 -14.56 -12.64
C ARG A 72 -18.98 -14.88 -11.52
N GLU A 73 -18.61 -14.61 -10.27
CA GLU A 73 -19.49 -14.76 -9.13
C GLU A 73 -20.34 -13.49 -8.99
N PRO A 74 -21.67 -13.56 -9.07
CA PRO A 74 -22.53 -12.36 -9.05
C PRO A 74 -22.31 -11.46 -7.83
N ALA A 75 -22.01 -12.07 -6.68
CA ALA A 75 -21.74 -11.33 -5.44
C ALA A 75 -20.41 -10.55 -5.43
N LEU A 76 -19.46 -10.89 -6.32
CA LEU A 76 -18.18 -10.20 -6.48
C LEU A 76 -18.19 -9.26 -7.68
N GLU A 77 -19.25 -9.26 -8.48
CA GLU A 77 -19.35 -8.46 -9.69
C GLU A 77 -19.33 -6.95 -9.36
N GLY A 78 -18.44 -6.26 -10.04
CA GLY A 78 -18.29 -4.81 -9.92
C GLY A 78 -17.61 -4.32 -8.64
N ILE A 79 -17.05 -5.21 -7.81
CA ILE A 79 -16.15 -4.80 -6.72
C ILE A 79 -14.94 -4.07 -7.32
N ARG A 80 -14.59 -2.90 -6.74
CA ARG A 80 -13.47 -2.07 -7.16
C ARG A 80 -12.51 -1.88 -5.99
N LEU A 81 -11.22 -2.05 -6.26
CA LEU A 81 -10.12 -1.83 -5.32
C LEU A 81 -9.45 -0.51 -5.65
N VAL A 82 -9.83 0.58 -4.94
CA VAL A 82 -9.57 1.96 -5.39
C VAL A 82 -8.38 2.64 -4.76
N LYS A 83 -8.09 2.38 -3.49
CA LYS A 83 -6.95 2.96 -2.78
C LYS A 83 -6.15 1.88 -2.07
N THR A 84 -4.84 2.04 -2.04
CA THR A 84 -3.94 1.06 -1.42
C THR A 84 -2.93 1.77 -0.55
N ALA A 85 -2.84 1.33 0.70
CA ALA A 85 -1.76 1.67 1.62
C ALA A 85 -0.90 0.43 1.89
N VAL A 86 0.41 0.64 2.00
CA VAL A 86 1.39 -0.42 2.25
C VAL A 86 2.13 -0.11 3.54
N SER A 87 2.21 -1.07 4.44
CA SER A 87 3.05 -1.00 5.65
C SER A 87 4.13 -2.08 5.58
N TYR A 88 5.40 -1.67 5.67
CA TYR A 88 6.57 -2.55 5.65
C TYR A 88 6.97 -2.92 7.07
N HIS A 89 6.87 -4.20 7.45
CA HIS A 89 7.26 -4.71 8.78
C HIS A 89 8.70 -5.17 8.82
N LYS A 90 9.14 -5.89 7.77
CA LYS A 90 10.51 -6.36 7.60
C LYS A 90 10.95 -6.22 6.16
N THR A 91 12.18 -5.77 6.00
CA THR A 91 12.85 -5.66 4.72
C THR A 91 14.21 -6.34 4.82
N ASN A 92 14.54 -7.19 3.86
CA ASN A 92 15.85 -7.86 3.76
C ASN A 92 16.35 -7.76 2.33
N LEU A 93 17.14 -6.72 2.07
CA LEU A 93 17.78 -6.50 0.79
C LEU A 93 18.84 -7.58 0.55
N GLN A 94 18.86 -8.17 -0.63
CA GLN A 94 19.81 -9.19 -1.00
C GLN A 94 21.17 -8.54 -1.28
N ILE A 95 22.04 -8.54 -0.28
CA ILE A 95 23.38 -7.97 -0.35
C ILE A 95 24.41 -9.01 0.08
N TYR A 96 25.62 -8.87 -0.42
CA TYR A 96 26.78 -9.64 -0.05
C TYR A 96 27.92 -8.71 0.35
N LYS A 97 28.66 -9.10 1.38
CA LYS A 97 29.89 -8.43 1.80
C LYS A 97 30.97 -9.49 1.96
N GLY A 98 31.98 -9.46 1.10
CA GLY A 98 33.12 -10.37 1.16
C GLY A 98 34.09 -10.00 2.29
N PRO A 99 34.98 -10.95 2.66
CA PRO A 99 36.09 -10.65 3.57
C PRO A 99 36.99 -9.56 2.97
N GLY A 100 37.15 -8.45 3.69
CA GLY A 100 37.97 -7.29 3.25
C GLY A 100 37.22 -6.25 2.41
N ASP A 101 35.94 -6.47 2.06
CA ASP A 101 35.15 -5.46 1.37
C ASP A 101 34.74 -4.33 2.31
N TYR A 102 34.88 -3.08 1.84
CA TYR A 102 34.45 -1.90 2.59
C TYR A 102 32.95 -1.61 2.37
N VAL A 103 32.38 -2.04 1.25
CA VAL A 103 30.99 -1.78 0.85
C VAL A 103 30.22 -3.08 0.62
N ASN A 104 28.89 -3.00 0.77
CA ASN A 104 28.02 -4.12 0.39
C ASN A 104 27.81 -4.12 -1.13
N SER A 105 27.89 -5.31 -1.73
CA SER A 105 27.53 -5.54 -3.13
C SER A 105 26.11 -6.07 -3.21
N LEU A 106 25.34 -5.64 -4.22
CA LEU A 106 24.03 -6.20 -4.50
C LEU A 106 24.18 -7.58 -5.12
N VAL A 107 23.35 -8.51 -4.67
CA VAL A 107 23.25 -9.83 -5.32
C VAL A 107 22.40 -9.64 -6.58
N GLY A 108 23.05 -9.69 -7.75
CA GLY A 108 22.39 -9.60 -9.05
C GLY A 108 21.59 -10.85 -9.38
N THR A 109 20.55 -10.69 -10.18
CA THR A 109 19.76 -11.80 -10.72
C THR A 109 20.44 -12.32 -12.00
N ALA A 110 20.75 -13.61 -12.05
CA ALA A 110 21.24 -14.23 -13.29
C ALA A 110 20.05 -14.69 -14.14
N ASN A 111 20.13 -14.43 -15.45
CA ASN A 111 19.21 -15.02 -16.41
C ASN A 111 19.48 -16.54 -16.55
N PRO A 112 18.49 -17.33 -16.98
CA PRO A 112 18.71 -18.71 -17.37
C PRO A 112 19.83 -18.82 -18.42
N LEU A 113 20.55 -19.94 -18.44
CA LEU A 113 21.54 -20.20 -19.48
C LEU A 113 20.88 -20.17 -20.87
N ASN A 114 21.61 -19.69 -21.87
CA ASN A 114 21.17 -19.74 -23.27
C ASN A 114 21.23 -21.19 -23.80
N GLU A 115 20.77 -21.41 -25.03
CA GLU A 115 20.79 -22.73 -25.68
C GLU A 115 22.19 -23.37 -25.79
N LYS A 116 23.24 -22.54 -25.72
CA LYS A 116 24.65 -22.99 -25.76
C LYS A 116 25.24 -23.25 -24.36
N GLY A 117 24.44 -23.08 -23.29
CA GLY A 117 24.91 -23.24 -21.92
C GLY A 117 25.74 -22.06 -21.40
N GLU A 118 25.79 -20.93 -22.11
CA GLU A 118 26.53 -19.72 -21.70
C GLU A 118 25.68 -18.85 -20.80
N ARG A 119 26.33 -18.13 -19.88
CA ARG A 119 25.65 -17.13 -19.05
C ARG A 119 25.35 -15.87 -19.88
N PRO A 120 24.08 -15.47 -20.00
CA PRO A 120 23.74 -14.19 -20.63
C PRO A 120 24.15 -13.03 -19.72
N SER A 121 23.99 -11.82 -20.25
CA SER A 121 24.24 -10.57 -19.53
C SER A 121 23.51 -10.52 -18.18
N PHE A 122 24.16 -9.92 -17.19
CA PHE A 122 23.54 -9.69 -15.90
C PHE A 122 22.31 -8.79 -16.05
N ILE A 123 21.25 -9.12 -15.27
CA ILE A 123 20.20 -8.17 -14.98
C ILE A 123 20.60 -7.48 -13.68
N GLU A 124 20.78 -6.17 -13.72
CA GLU A 124 21.10 -5.34 -12.54
C GLU A 124 19.87 -5.10 -11.66
N ASP A 125 19.04 -6.11 -11.46
CA ASP A 125 17.84 -6.02 -10.64
C ASP A 125 18.17 -6.40 -9.20
N ALA A 126 18.14 -5.40 -8.32
CA ALA A 126 18.22 -5.65 -6.89
C ALA A 126 16.94 -6.36 -6.40
N ARG A 127 17.12 -7.36 -5.54
CA ARG A 127 16.04 -8.16 -4.96
C ARG A 127 15.95 -7.98 -3.45
N ILE A 128 14.72 -8.08 -2.94
CA ILE A 128 14.44 -7.90 -1.52
C ILE A 128 13.40 -8.92 -1.04
N HIS A 129 13.60 -9.43 0.18
CA HIS A 129 12.55 -10.18 0.89
C HIS A 129 11.78 -9.22 1.78
N LEU A 130 10.46 -9.34 1.78
CA LEU A 130 9.58 -8.41 2.46
C LEU A 130 8.58 -9.14 3.35
N SER A 131 8.23 -8.51 4.46
CA SER A 131 6.99 -8.76 5.18
C SER A 131 6.22 -7.46 5.23
N VAL A 132 5.04 -7.43 4.60
CA VAL A 132 4.23 -6.21 4.44
C VAL A 132 2.78 -6.46 4.83
N SER A 133 2.06 -5.40 5.16
CA SER A 133 0.60 -5.42 5.22
C SER A 133 0.04 -4.43 4.20
N LEU A 134 -1.05 -4.83 3.56
CA LEU A 134 -1.78 -4.00 2.61
C LEU A 134 -3.15 -3.67 3.19
N LEU A 135 -3.53 -2.40 3.14
CA LEU A 135 -4.87 -1.92 3.40
C LEU A 135 -5.45 -1.35 2.11
N ILE A 136 -6.52 -1.94 1.63
CA ILE A 136 -7.08 -1.63 0.32
C ILE A 136 -8.54 -1.21 0.49
N GLU A 137 -8.89 0.01 0.08
CA GLU A 137 -10.29 0.47 0.05
C GLU A 137 -11.05 -0.28 -1.04
N ALA A 138 -12.14 -0.95 -0.67
CA ALA A 138 -12.98 -1.73 -1.57
C ALA A 138 -14.37 -1.08 -1.68
N GLN A 139 -14.82 -0.83 -2.91
CA GLN A 139 -16.14 -0.33 -3.20
C GLN A 139 -17.08 -1.45 -3.60
N LYS A 140 -18.41 -1.23 -3.42
CA LYS A 140 -19.48 -2.19 -3.65
C LYS A 140 -19.34 -3.47 -2.80
N VAL A 141 -18.81 -3.32 -1.59
CA VAL A 141 -18.75 -4.38 -0.60
C VAL A 141 -19.78 -4.11 0.49
N ASP A 142 -20.67 -5.06 0.67
CA ASP A 142 -21.72 -5.05 1.69
C ASP A 142 -21.56 -6.23 2.67
N GLY A 143 -22.45 -6.35 3.66
CA GLY A 143 -22.37 -7.42 4.64
C GLY A 143 -22.50 -8.83 4.06
N ASN A 144 -23.14 -8.97 2.90
CA ASN A 144 -23.44 -10.28 2.30
C ASN A 144 -22.27 -10.85 1.49
N ASN A 145 -21.38 -9.97 0.96
CA ASN A 145 -20.29 -10.40 0.10
C ASN A 145 -18.90 -10.31 0.77
N MET A 146 -18.79 -9.82 2.02
CA MET A 146 -17.51 -9.68 2.73
C MET A 146 -16.77 -11.02 2.88
N GLU A 147 -17.44 -12.05 3.37
CA GLU A 147 -16.83 -13.37 3.59
C GLU A 147 -16.43 -14.02 2.26
N LEU A 148 -17.27 -13.88 1.24
CA LEU A 148 -16.98 -14.39 -0.10
C LEU A 148 -15.76 -13.68 -0.70
N LEU A 149 -15.64 -12.37 -0.52
CA LEU A 149 -14.46 -11.61 -0.95
C LEU A 149 -13.20 -12.08 -0.22
N GLU A 150 -13.25 -12.30 1.11
CA GLU A 150 -12.13 -12.84 1.86
C GLU A 150 -11.68 -14.21 1.33
N GLN A 151 -12.64 -15.09 1.08
CA GLN A 151 -12.36 -16.43 0.55
C GLN A 151 -11.77 -16.37 -0.85
N ALA A 152 -12.35 -15.57 -1.74
CA ALA A 152 -11.86 -15.39 -3.10
C ALA A 152 -10.42 -14.86 -3.10
N VAL A 153 -10.12 -13.87 -2.26
CA VAL A 153 -8.76 -13.31 -2.14
C VAL A 153 -7.78 -14.35 -1.59
N LYS A 154 -8.17 -15.18 -0.60
CA LYS A 154 -7.33 -16.27 -0.07
C LYS A 154 -6.95 -17.30 -1.14
N GLU A 155 -7.84 -17.58 -2.08
CA GLU A 155 -7.58 -18.52 -3.17
C GLU A 155 -6.74 -17.93 -4.30
N ILE A 156 -6.91 -16.64 -4.60
CA ILE A 156 -6.24 -15.96 -5.71
C ILE A 156 -4.81 -15.57 -5.35
N LEU A 157 -4.58 -14.96 -4.16
CA LEU A 157 -3.29 -14.38 -3.78
C LEU A 157 -2.10 -15.33 -3.87
N PRO A 158 -2.18 -16.60 -3.40
CA PRO A 158 -1.03 -17.52 -3.47
C PRO A 158 -0.58 -17.85 -4.91
N ARG A 159 -1.45 -17.58 -5.89
CA ARG A 159 -1.17 -17.81 -7.32
C ARG A 159 -0.72 -16.56 -8.05
N MET A 160 -0.48 -15.48 -7.32
CA MET A 160 -0.06 -14.20 -7.88
C MET A 160 1.38 -13.89 -7.47
N LYS A 161 2.02 -13.02 -8.26
CA LYS A 161 3.23 -12.31 -7.84
C LYS A 161 2.86 -10.95 -7.28
N MET A 162 3.58 -10.51 -6.25
CA MET A 162 3.38 -9.21 -5.63
C MET A 162 4.69 -8.42 -5.72
N ALA A 163 4.64 -7.25 -6.34
CA ALA A 163 5.83 -6.42 -6.59
C ALA A 163 7.00 -7.18 -7.25
N GLY A 164 6.70 -8.11 -8.17
CA GLY A 164 7.66 -8.95 -8.86
C GLY A 164 8.16 -10.18 -8.07
N GLY A 165 7.83 -10.30 -6.79
CA GLY A 165 8.19 -11.42 -5.93
C GLY A 165 7.10 -12.47 -5.77
N ASP A 166 7.48 -13.62 -5.24
CA ASP A 166 6.59 -14.74 -4.96
C ASP A 166 6.02 -14.63 -3.54
N ILE A 167 4.72 -14.92 -3.39
CA ILE A 167 4.05 -14.93 -2.10
C ILE A 167 4.33 -16.27 -1.42
N LEU A 168 4.98 -16.23 -0.25
CA LEU A 168 5.29 -17.43 0.53
C LEU A 168 4.23 -17.74 1.57
N ASP A 169 3.70 -16.71 2.22
CA ASP A 169 2.80 -16.86 3.34
C ASP A 169 1.94 -15.61 3.55
N ILE A 170 0.74 -15.81 4.06
CA ILE A 170 -0.21 -14.75 4.38
C ILE A 170 -0.79 -15.03 5.76
N ARG A 171 -0.49 -14.17 6.73
CA ARG A 171 -0.94 -14.38 8.10
C ARG A 171 -2.45 -14.27 8.25
N LYS A 172 -3.06 -13.22 7.66
CA LYS A 172 -4.50 -12.97 7.75
C LYS A 172 -5.00 -12.14 6.58
N ILE A 173 -6.16 -12.51 6.08
CA ILE A 173 -6.96 -11.71 5.15
C ILE A 173 -8.28 -11.42 5.86
N GLN A 174 -8.69 -10.17 5.87
CA GLN A 174 -9.94 -9.74 6.51
C GLN A 174 -10.54 -8.57 5.77
N VAL A 175 -11.85 -8.61 5.55
CA VAL A 175 -12.63 -7.46 5.10
C VAL A 175 -13.30 -6.82 6.32
N MET A 176 -13.21 -5.51 6.43
CA MET A 176 -13.76 -4.77 7.55
C MET A 176 -14.43 -3.48 7.09
N ARG A 177 -15.43 -3.05 7.79
CA ARG A 177 -16.04 -1.73 7.59
C ARG A 177 -15.46 -0.76 8.61
N ILE A 178 -14.97 0.36 8.12
CA ILE A 178 -14.33 1.39 8.93
C ILE A 178 -15.10 2.67 8.79
N ASP A 179 -15.40 3.27 9.90
CA ASP A 179 -15.84 4.65 10.01
C ASP A 179 -14.56 5.50 10.14
N GLU A 180 -14.23 6.26 9.09
CA GLU A 180 -13.02 7.09 9.03
C GLU A 180 -13.09 8.27 10.01
N ASP A 181 -14.30 8.70 10.38
CA ASP A 181 -14.53 9.80 11.31
C ASP A 181 -14.46 9.35 12.78
N ASN A 182 -14.48 8.01 13.02
CA ASN A 182 -14.38 7.45 14.35
C ASN A 182 -12.91 7.10 14.70
N PRO A 183 -12.26 7.86 15.62
CA PRO A 183 -10.87 7.64 15.99
C PRO A 183 -10.57 6.23 16.54
N ILE A 184 -11.55 5.57 17.15
CA ILE A 184 -11.39 4.23 17.73
C ILE A 184 -11.28 3.20 16.59
N SER A 185 -12.12 3.30 15.57
CA SER A 185 -12.09 2.43 14.38
C SER A 185 -10.75 2.58 13.64
N VAL A 186 -10.32 3.82 13.41
CA VAL A 186 -9.06 4.14 12.74
C VAL A 186 -7.86 3.62 13.56
N ARG A 187 -7.84 3.85 14.88
CA ARG A 187 -6.76 3.37 15.76
C ARG A 187 -6.63 1.85 15.74
N LYS A 188 -7.73 1.10 15.68
CA LYS A 188 -7.74 -0.36 15.58
C LYS A 188 -7.04 -0.84 14.30
N VAL A 189 -7.29 -0.18 13.17
CA VAL A 189 -6.64 -0.48 11.89
C VAL A 189 -5.16 -0.14 11.94
N ILE A 190 -4.82 1.06 12.42
CA ILE A 190 -3.43 1.48 12.57
C ILE A 190 -2.65 0.49 13.45
N SER A 191 -3.22 0.05 14.58
CA SER A 191 -2.55 -0.93 15.46
C SER A 191 -2.27 -2.27 14.77
N THR A 192 -3.06 -2.64 13.77
CA THR A 192 -2.83 -3.87 12.98
C THR A 192 -1.73 -3.68 11.93
N LEU A 193 -1.52 -2.45 11.46
CA LEU A 193 -0.47 -2.09 10.52
C LEU A 193 0.87 -1.80 11.21
N MET A 194 0.88 -1.66 12.53
CA MET A 194 2.06 -1.40 13.33
C MET A 194 2.61 -2.70 14.00
N PRO A 195 3.94 -2.78 14.32
CA PRO A 195 4.97 -1.84 13.92
C PRO A 195 5.30 -1.97 12.43
N GLY A 196 5.50 -0.85 11.75
CA GLY A 196 5.81 -0.84 10.33
C GLY A 196 6.14 0.56 9.81
N TYR A 197 6.74 0.61 8.62
CA TYR A 197 7.05 1.83 7.91
C TYR A 197 6.07 2.05 6.78
N ILE A 198 5.51 3.25 6.67
CA ILE A 198 4.59 3.64 5.60
C ILE A 198 5.31 4.63 4.71
N PRO A 199 5.37 4.42 3.38
CA PRO A 199 5.92 5.41 2.47
C PRO A 199 5.04 6.66 2.45
N VAL A 200 5.67 7.82 2.59
CA VAL A 200 5.00 9.13 2.61
C VAL A 200 5.59 10.01 1.51
N SER A 201 4.75 10.79 0.85
CA SER A 201 5.21 11.77 -0.15
C SER A 201 5.72 13.03 0.56
N TYR A 202 6.96 13.40 0.27
CA TYR A 202 7.64 14.59 0.83
C TYR A 202 7.82 15.72 -0.16
N THR A 203 6.93 15.88 -1.12
CA THR A 203 7.06 16.88 -2.19
C THR A 203 7.16 18.32 -1.66
N HIS A 204 6.48 18.64 -0.57
CA HIS A 204 6.50 19.97 0.04
C HIS A 204 7.82 20.29 0.77
N LEU A 205 8.53 19.29 1.33
CA LEU A 205 9.83 19.54 2.00
C LEU A 205 10.93 19.85 1.02
N ARG A 206 10.95 19.25 -0.16
CA ARG A 206 11.91 19.56 -1.22
C ARG A 206 11.81 20.99 -1.73
N ALA A 207 10.61 21.59 -1.72
CA ALA A 207 10.42 23.00 -2.09
C ALA A 207 11.09 23.95 -1.10
N HIS A 208 11.21 23.60 0.18
CA HIS A 208 11.90 24.41 1.19
C HIS A 208 13.43 24.25 1.14
N GLU A 209 13.93 23.07 0.84
CA GLU A 209 15.38 22.82 0.72
C GLU A 209 16.00 23.54 -0.48
N THR A 210 15.29 23.64 -1.61
CA THR A 210 15.77 24.33 -2.80
C THR A 210 15.81 25.86 -2.63
N LEU A 211 15.00 26.45 -1.79
CA LEU A 211 15.03 27.88 -1.47
C LEU A 211 16.08 28.27 -0.45
N ALA A 212 16.58 27.35 0.36
CA ALA A 212 17.60 27.60 1.36
C ALA A 212 19.05 27.50 0.81
N ASN A 213 19.23 26.97 -0.39
CA ASN A 213 20.52 26.75 -1.05
C ASN A 213 20.78 27.70 -2.26
N LEU A 214 19.96 28.74 -2.43
CA LEU A 214 20.16 29.86 -3.36
C LEU A 214 20.50 31.13 -2.61
#